data_8b4cf31cd34d0d1f50f7e79e484f3190
#
_entry.id   8b4cf31cd34d0d1f50f7e79e484f3190
#
_cell.length_a   1.000
_cell.length_b   1.000
_cell.length_c   1.000
_cell.angle_alpha   90.00
_cell.angle_beta   90.00
_cell.angle_gamma   90.00
#
_symmetry.space_group_name_H-M   'P 1'
#
loop_
_entity.id
_entity.type
_entity.pdbx_description
1 polymer ?
#
loop_
_entity_poly.entity_id
_entity_poly.type
_entity_poly.pdbx_seq_one_letter_code
_entity_poly.pdbx_strand_id
1 'polypeptide(L)'
;MDLRQLSYFVAVAEDGQFTRAANRVSVAQPAVSAQIRRLERELGATLFHRDRRAVTLTIAGEALLPHARAALDAAQRGRDSIASLRGLLHGRLTIGVAGPVDDRLARALGDFHRAHPAIEITLANHHNEPLLAAVADGDVDIGVVGIGAQPTPRGIRTRVVSVEPLVAGIELGHPLAGRKTIAVGDLRDVPLVTLTRGSGLRTVLENAARAAGFSPRIAAEAGDLDAVVALAAEGLGIAVLPRSALDGDGLAIVRITRPRLERRTALAWNPAGMPPAARAFLTFADERFSSRTPEAI
;
A
#
# COMPACT_ATOMS: atom_id res chain seq x y z
N MET A 1 -3.74 17.04 -28.43
CA MET A 1 -4.11 16.44 -27.12
C MET A 1 -3.92 17.48 -26.03
N ASP A 2 -4.94 17.73 -25.20
CA ASP A 2 -4.92 18.69 -24.10
C ASP A 2 -5.51 18.08 -22.81
N LEU A 3 -5.30 18.76 -21.65
CA LEU A 3 -5.74 18.25 -20.35
C LEU A 3 -7.27 18.09 -20.24
N ARG A 4 -8.05 18.90 -20.97
CA ARG A 4 -9.50 18.79 -21.01
C ARG A 4 -9.94 17.52 -21.73
N GLN A 5 -9.31 17.20 -22.84
CA GLN A 5 -9.56 15.96 -23.58
C GLN A 5 -9.22 14.74 -22.73
N LEU A 6 -8.08 14.77 -22.02
CA LEU A 6 -7.68 13.70 -21.10
C LEU A 6 -8.67 13.58 -19.93
N SER A 7 -9.12 14.68 -19.35
CA SER A 7 -10.13 14.67 -18.27
C SER A 7 -11.45 14.03 -18.73
N TYR A 8 -11.92 14.34 -19.92
CA TYR A 8 -13.13 13.73 -20.45
C TYR A 8 -12.94 12.25 -20.79
N PHE A 9 -11.76 11.88 -21.30
CA PHE A 9 -11.42 10.47 -21.56
C PHE A 9 -11.45 9.65 -20.29
N VAL A 10 -10.78 10.11 -19.21
CA VAL A 10 -10.76 9.44 -17.91
C VAL A 10 -12.17 9.35 -17.33
N ALA A 11 -12.95 10.44 -17.38
CA ALA A 11 -14.32 10.45 -16.90
C ALA A 11 -15.20 9.40 -17.58
N VAL A 12 -15.11 9.27 -18.92
CA VAL A 12 -15.88 8.27 -19.68
C VAL A 12 -15.41 6.84 -19.37
N ALA A 13 -14.10 6.64 -19.20
CA ALA A 13 -13.52 5.34 -18.87
C ALA A 13 -14.00 4.84 -17.49
N GLU A 14 -14.11 5.73 -16.51
CA GLU A 14 -14.54 5.39 -15.15
C GLU A 14 -16.06 5.20 -15.02
N ASP A 15 -16.84 6.05 -15.68
CA ASP A 15 -18.30 6.03 -15.56
C ASP A 15 -18.97 4.99 -16.50
N GLY A 16 -18.25 4.49 -17.51
CA GLY A 16 -18.75 3.55 -18.50
C GLY A 16 -19.90 4.09 -19.38
N GLN A 17 -20.19 5.40 -19.31
CA GLN A 17 -21.27 6.07 -20.04
C GLN A 17 -20.94 7.55 -20.30
N PHE A 18 -21.11 8.01 -21.55
CA PHE A 18 -20.89 9.41 -21.92
C PHE A 18 -21.77 10.40 -21.16
N THR A 19 -23.04 10.04 -20.89
CA THR A 19 -23.98 10.91 -20.18
C THR A 19 -23.58 11.10 -18.71
N ARG A 20 -23.18 10.01 -18.03
CA ARG A 20 -22.72 10.10 -16.63
C ARG A 20 -21.43 10.92 -16.53
N ALA A 21 -20.48 10.65 -17.40
CA ALA A 21 -19.23 11.40 -17.48
C ALA A 21 -19.48 12.91 -17.73
N ALA A 22 -20.38 13.24 -18.63
CA ALA A 22 -20.74 14.62 -18.94
C ALA A 22 -21.34 15.35 -17.72
N ASN A 23 -22.23 14.69 -16.98
CA ASN A 23 -22.80 15.21 -15.74
C ASN A 23 -21.70 15.44 -14.68
N ARG A 24 -20.78 14.49 -14.52
CA ARG A 24 -19.66 14.58 -13.56
C ARG A 24 -18.74 15.77 -13.85
N VAL A 25 -18.44 16.03 -15.15
CA VAL A 25 -17.59 17.15 -15.56
C VAL A 25 -18.38 18.44 -15.85
N SER A 26 -19.68 18.46 -15.52
CA SER A 26 -20.58 19.62 -15.65
C SER A 26 -20.63 20.22 -17.04
N VAL A 27 -20.70 19.38 -18.09
CA VAL A 27 -20.86 19.80 -19.49
C VAL A 27 -21.93 18.97 -20.22
N ALA A 28 -22.36 19.45 -21.39
CA ALA A 28 -23.29 18.70 -22.23
C ALA A 28 -22.62 17.46 -22.85
N GLN A 29 -23.33 16.33 -22.87
CA GLN A 29 -22.84 15.07 -23.44
C GLN A 29 -22.28 15.20 -24.88
N PRO A 30 -22.89 15.99 -25.82
CA PRO A 30 -22.30 16.19 -27.13
C PRO A 30 -20.91 16.79 -27.12
N ALA A 31 -20.62 17.67 -26.15
CA ALA A 31 -19.31 18.30 -26.00
C ALA A 31 -18.24 17.26 -25.60
N VAL A 32 -18.54 16.39 -24.63
CA VAL A 32 -17.65 15.27 -24.25
C VAL A 32 -17.40 14.37 -25.46
N SER A 33 -18.47 13.96 -26.17
CA SER A 33 -18.36 13.08 -27.34
C SER A 33 -17.55 13.70 -28.48
N ALA A 34 -17.68 15.02 -28.71
CA ALA A 34 -16.91 15.74 -29.72
C ALA A 34 -15.42 15.79 -29.38
N GLN A 35 -15.08 16.04 -28.10
CA GLN A 35 -13.68 16.10 -27.65
C GLN A 35 -13.01 14.72 -27.66
N ILE A 36 -13.72 13.66 -27.29
CA ILE A 36 -13.21 12.29 -27.43
C ILE A 36 -12.94 11.95 -28.89
N ARG A 37 -13.89 12.23 -29.82
CA ARG A 37 -13.65 12.02 -31.26
C ARG A 37 -12.47 12.82 -31.78
N ARG A 38 -12.22 14.04 -31.26
CA ARG A 38 -11.05 14.82 -31.61
C ARG A 38 -9.77 14.17 -31.12
N LEU A 39 -9.74 13.70 -29.86
CA LEU A 39 -8.62 12.98 -29.28
C LEU A 39 -8.32 11.69 -30.08
N GLU A 40 -9.33 10.89 -30.41
CA GLU A 40 -9.19 9.68 -31.22
C GLU A 40 -8.58 9.97 -32.60
N ARG A 41 -9.00 11.07 -33.25
CA ARG A 41 -8.43 11.49 -34.53
C ARG A 41 -6.99 11.97 -34.41
N GLU A 42 -6.64 12.70 -33.37
CA GLU A 42 -5.27 13.16 -33.11
C GLU A 42 -4.32 11.98 -32.82
N LEU A 43 -4.80 10.93 -32.15
CA LEU A 43 -4.02 9.74 -31.82
C LEU A 43 -4.05 8.67 -32.94
N GLY A 44 -4.93 8.81 -33.93
CA GLY A 44 -5.10 7.83 -35.00
C GLY A 44 -5.69 6.49 -34.53
N ALA A 45 -6.33 6.45 -33.36
CA ALA A 45 -6.87 5.25 -32.76
C ALA A 45 -8.21 5.50 -32.05
N THR A 46 -9.14 4.55 -32.13
CA THR A 46 -10.36 4.58 -31.32
C THR A 46 -10.03 4.15 -29.90
N LEU A 47 -10.54 4.90 -28.92
CA LEU A 47 -10.26 4.65 -27.49
C LEU A 47 -11.40 3.90 -26.81
N PHE A 48 -12.62 3.95 -27.37
CA PHE A 48 -13.81 3.30 -26.80
C PHE A 48 -14.53 2.42 -27.81
N HIS A 49 -14.97 1.26 -27.36
CA HIS A 49 -16.05 0.50 -27.99
C HIS A 49 -17.37 1.16 -27.60
N ARG A 50 -18.21 1.44 -28.61
CA ARG A 50 -19.50 2.15 -28.41
C ARG A 50 -20.65 1.19 -28.65
N ASP A 51 -20.91 0.32 -27.68
CA ASP A 51 -22.09 -0.55 -27.76
C ASP A 51 -23.32 0.13 -27.19
N ARG A 52 -24.51 -0.34 -27.59
CA ARG A 52 -25.79 0.27 -27.15
C ARG A 52 -26.01 0.21 -25.63
N ARG A 53 -25.32 -0.65 -24.89
CA ARG A 53 -25.55 -0.89 -23.47
C ARG A 53 -24.39 -0.45 -22.56
N ALA A 54 -23.18 -0.38 -23.05
CA ALA A 54 -21.99 0.00 -22.27
C ALA A 54 -20.91 0.61 -23.18
N VAL A 55 -20.10 1.49 -22.59
CA VAL A 55 -18.88 2.04 -23.19
C VAL A 55 -17.71 1.38 -22.50
N THR A 56 -16.89 0.65 -23.25
CA THR A 56 -15.69 -0.01 -22.74
C THR A 56 -14.44 0.50 -23.46
N LEU A 57 -13.30 0.39 -22.83
CA LEU A 57 -12.03 0.76 -23.45
C LEU A 57 -11.65 -0.23 -24.55
N THR A 58 -11.00 0.28 -25.58
CA THR A 58 -10.21 -0.51 -26.54
C THR A 58 -8.82 -0.78 -25.96
N ILE A 59 -8.03 -1.63 -26.61
CA ILE A 59 -6.60 -1.84 -26.26
C ILE A 59 -5.84 -0.50 -26.24
N ALA A 60 -6.13 0.40 -27.21
CA ALA A 60 -5.54 1.74 -27.24
C ALA A 60 -6.02 2.61 -26.07
N GLY A 61 -7.29 2.50 -25.68
CA GLY A 61 -7.84 3.16 -24.50
C GLY A 61 -7.23 2.67 -23.21
N GLU A 62 -7.07 1.36 -23.03
CA GLU A 62 -6.39 0.78 -21.88
C GLU A 62 -4.93 1.24 -21.78
N ALA A 63 -4.22 1.29 -22.90
CA ALA A 63 -2.85 1.78 -22.95
C ALA A 63 -2.75 3.28 -22.60
N LEU A 64 -3.71 4.11 -23.03
CA LEU A 64 -3.70 5.55 -22.76
C LEU A 64 -4.09 5.88 -21.32
N LEU A 65 -4.96 5.11 -20.69
CA LEU A 65 -5.60 5.44 -19.40
C LEU A 65 -4.59 5.78 -18.28
N PRO A 66 -3.55 4.97 -18.02
CA PRO A 66 -2.56 5.30 -16.99
C PRO A 66 -1.82 6.61 -17.30
N HIS A 67 -1.46 6.85 -18.56
CA HIS A 67 -0.77 8.07 -18.96
C HIS A 67 -1.66 9.31 -18.86
N ALA A 68 -2.95 9.18 -19.19
CA ALA A 68 -3.92 10.27 -19.06
C ALA A 68 -4.11 10.66 -17.58
N ARG A 69 -4.23 9.69 -16.68
CA ARG A 69 -4.30 9.93 -15.24
C ARG A 69 -3.03 10.62 -14.74
N ALA A 70 -1.85 10.09 -15.06
CA ALA A 70 -0.57 10.66 -14.65
C ALA A 70 -0.39 12.12 -15.11
N ALA A 71 -0.83 12.47 -16.33
CA ALA A 71 -0.77 13.82 -16.85
C ALA A 71 -1.71 14.79 -16.09
N LEU A 72 -2.94 14.35 -15.78
CA LEU A 72 -3.89 15.14 -15.01
C LEU A 72 -3.39 15.37 -13.57
N ASP A 73 -2.86 14.33 -12.94
CA ASP A 73 -2.29 14.41 -11.61
C ASP A 73 -1.05 15.32 -11.55
N ALA A 74 -0.18 15.26 -12.57
CA ALA A 74 0.96 16.16 -12.68
C ALA A 74 0.53 17.62 -12.79
N ALA A 75 -0.51 17.92 -13.58
CA ALA A 75 -1.06 19.27 -13.72
C ALA A 75 -1.71 19.74 -12.40
N GLN A 76 -2.38 18.85 -11.66
CA GLN A 76 -2.94 19.16 -10.36
C GLN A 76 -1.85 19.42 -9.32
N ARG A 77 -0.81 18.58 -9.24
CA ARG A 77 0.37 18.80 -8.37
C ARG A 77 1.03 20.15 -8.62
N GLY A 78 1.10 20.60 -9.89
CA GLY A 78 1.62 21.92 -10.23
C GLY A 78 0.78 23.05 -9.61
N ARG A 79 -0.55 22.95 -9.71
CA ARG A 79 -1.47 23.92 -9.08
C ARG A 79 -1.34 23.95 -7.56
N ASP A 80 -1.29 22.78 -6.93
CA ASP A 80 -1.18 22.65 -5.48
C ASP A 80 0.17 23.21 -4.98
N SER A 81 1.25 23.03 -5.76
CA SER A 81 2.56 23.61 -5.46
C SER A 81 2.53 25.15 -5.43
N ILE A 82 1.84 25.77 -6.37
CA ILE A 82 1.67 27.24 -6.40
C ILE A 82 0.79 27.70 -5.23
N ALA A 83 -0.29 26.98 -4.94
CA ALA A 83 -1.17 27.32 -3.84
C ALA A 83 -0.48 27.21 -2.46
N SER A 84 0.38 26.22 -2.28
CA SER A 84 1.16 26.05 -1.05
C SER A 84 2.14 27.21 -0.77
N LEU A 85 2.67 27.88 -1.80
CA LEU A 85 3.49 29.09 -1.65
C LEU A 85 2.71 30.25 -1.04
N ARG A 86 1.39 30.22 -1.08
CA ARG A 86 0.50 31.22 -0.46
C ARG A 86 0.05 30.82 0.96
N GLY A 87 0.65 29.79 1.56
CA GLY A 87 0.30 29.27 2.89
C GLY A 87 -0.99 28.46 2.94
N LEU A 88 -1.61 28.16 1.80
CA LEU A 88 -2.83 27.35 1.71
C LEU A 88 -2.42 25.91 1.38
N LEU A 89 -2.26 25.09 2.40
CA LEU A 89 -2.02 23.67 2.23
C LEU A 89 -3.37 22.97 1.99
N HIS A 90 -3.64 22.61 0.75
CA HIS A 90 -4.82 21.88 0.30
C HIS A 90 -4.44 20.87 -0.78
N GLY A 91 -5.39 20.07 -1.21
CA GLY A 91 -5.22 19.05 -2.24
C GLY A 91 -5.40 17.65 -1.69
N ARG A 92 -4.73 16.67 -2.31
CA ARG A 92 -4.85 15.25 -1.95
C ARG A 92 -3.52 14.72 -1.45
N LEU A 93 -3.59 13.79 -0.49
CA LEU A 93 -2.50 12.95 -0.03
C LEU A 93 -2.89 11.49 -0.25
N THR A 94 -2.21 10.81 -1.17
CA THR A 94 -2.44 9.39 -1.46
C THR A 94 -1.38 8.55 -0.76
N ILE A 95 -1.82 7.71 0.17
CA ILE A 95 -0.94 6.79 0.91
C ILE A 95 -1.29 5.37 0.54
N GLY A 96 -0.30 4.64 0.02
CA GLY A 96 -0.40 3.20 -0.17
C GLY A 96 0.10 2.44 1.06
N VAL A 97 -0.54 1.35 1.41
CA VAL A 97 -0.15 0.54 2.57
C VAL A 97 0.04 -0.91 2.13
N ALA A 98 1.22 -1.48 2.41
CA ALA A 98 1.49 -2.90 2.21
C ALA A 98 1.28 -3.67 3.52
N GLY A 99 0.02 -3.94 3.82
CA GLY A 99 -0.40 -4.62 5.05
C GLY A 99 -1.41 -3.81 5.86
N PRO A 100 -1.69 -4.22 7.11
CA PRO A 100 -2.64 -3.51 7.96
C PRO A 100 -2.12 -2.13 8.35
N VAL A 101 -3.05 -1.20 8.47
CA VAL A 101 -2.79 0.13 9.04
C VAL A 101 -2.65 -0.05 10.55
N ASP A 102 -1.46 0.21 11.06
CA ASP A 102 -1.24 0.18 12.51
C ASP A 102 -1.77 1.45 13.20
N ASP A 103 -1.97 1.35 14.51
CA ASP A 103 -2.47 2.45 15.34
C ASP A 103 -1.62 3.73 15.27
N ARG A 104 -0.33 3.60 15.00
CA ARG A 104 0.60 4.74 14.93
C ARG A 104 0.34 5.53 13.66
N LEU A 105 0.20 4.84 12.52
CA LEU A 105 -0.15 5.46 11.24
C LEU A 105 -1.54 6.09 11.32
N ALA A 106 -2.53 5.36 11.86
CA ALA A 106 -3.89 5.87 12.01
C ALA A 106 -3.93 7.16 12.85
N ARG A 107 -3.21 7.18 13.99
CA ARG A 107 -3.08 8.39 14.83
C ARG A 107 -2.37 9.53 14.12
N ALA A 108 -1.25 9.24 13.43
CA ALA A 108 -0.51 10.27 12.69
C ALA A 108 -1.38 10.90 11.59
N LEU A 109 -2.16 10.10 10.87
CA LEU A 109 -3.10 10.59 9.86
C LEU A 109 -4.25 11.40 10.46
N GLY A 110 -4.83 10.95 11.57
CA GLY A 110 -5.86 11.69 12.27
C GLY A 110 -5.38 13.04 12.81
N ASP A 111 -4.19 13.08 13.38
CA ASP A 111 -3.56 14.31 13.85
C ASP A 111 -3.25 15.26 12.67
N PHE A 112 -2.71 14.72 11.58
CA PHE A 112 -2.41 15.50 10.37
C PHE A 112 -3.67 16.08 9.74
N HIS A 113 -4.76 15.30 9.65
CA HIS A 113 -6.02 15.80 9.13
C HIS A 113 -6.60 16.93 10.01
N ARG A 114 -6.49 16.83 11.35
CA ARG A 114 -6.91 17.91 12.25
C ARG A 114 -6.10 19.19 12.04
N ALA A 115 -4.81 19.06 11.78
CA ALA A 115 -3.94 20.22 11.51
C ALA A 115 -4.16 20.79 10.08
N HIS A 116 -4.59 19.95 9.13
CA HIS A 116 -4.76 20.32 7.73
C HIS A 116 -6.08 19.78 7.15
N PRO A 117 -7.25 20.32 7.59
CA PRO A 117 -8.57 19.78 7.22
C PRO A 117 -8.92 19.96 5.73
N ALA A 118 -8.21 20.82 5.02
CA ALA A 118 -8.37 21.03 3.59
C ALA A 118 -7.63 19.99 2.70
N ILE A 119 -6.92 19.03 3.32
CA ILE A 119 -6.27 17.93 2.61
C ILE A 119 -7.19 16.72 2.62
N GLU A 120 -7.52 16.22 1.43
CA GLU A 120 -8.19 14.93 1.25
C GLU A 120 -7.15 13.81 1.37
N ILE A 121 -7.38 12.85 2.29
CA ILE A 121 -6.50 11.71 2.49
C ILE A 121 -7.12 10.46 1.86
N THR A 122 -6.39 9.81 0.98
CA THR A 122 -6.77 8.52 0.39
C THR A 122 -5.80 7.44 0.85
N LEU A 123 -6.35 6.33 1.38
CA LEU A 123 -5.59 5.12 1.70
C LEU A 123 -5.92 4.03 0.69
N ALA A 124 -4.90 3.39 0.13
CA ALA A 124 -5.03 2.27 -0.79
C ALA A 124 -4.19 1.08 -0.33
N ASN A 125 -4.79 -0.11 -0.32
CA ASN A 125 -4.07 -1.34 -0.01
C ASN A 125 -3.36 -1.88 -1.24
N HIS A 126 -2.10 -2.26 -1.06
CA HIS A 126 -1.25 -2.83 -2.11
C HIS A 126 -0.43 -3.99 -1.55
N HIS A 127 0.12 -4.82 -2.43
CA HIS A 127 1.28 -5.63 -2.10
C HIS A 127 2.56 -4.77 -2.16
N ASN A 128 3.61 -5.21 -1.47
CA ASN A 128 4.83 -4.40 -1.27
C ASN A 128 5.51 -3.99 -2.59
N GLU A 129 5.66 -4.92 -3.52
CA GLU A 129 6.32 -4.68 -4.81
C GLU A 129 5.52 -3.75 -5.73
N PRO A 130 4.21 -3.97 -6.00
CA PRO A 130 3.38 -3.04 -6.74
C PRO A 130 3.30 -1.65 -6.09
N LEU A 131 3.35 -1.57 -4.74
CA LEU A 131 3.35 -0.29 -4.04
C LEU A 131 4.60 0.53 -4.32
N LEU A 132 5.78 -0.10 -4.29
CA LEU A 132 7.02 0.59 -4.60
C LEU A 132 7.07 1.08 -6.05
N ALA A 133 6.49 0.33 -7.00
CA ALA A 133 6.32 0.78 -8.38
C ALA A 133 5.37 1.97 -8.46
N ALA A 134 4.19 1.92 -7.83
CA ALA A 134 3.23 3.03 -7.80
C ALA A 134 3.81 4.31 -7.17
N VAL A 135 4.68 4.17 -6.14
CA VAL A 135 5.42 5.31 -5.58
C VAL A 135 6.45 5.86 -6.56
N ALA A 136 7.15 4.99 -7.31
CA ALA A 136 8.13 5.41 -8.31
C ALA A 136 7.46 6.18 -9.46
N ASP A 137 6.30 5.72 -9.90
CA ASP A 137 5.52 6.30 -10.99
C ASP A 137 4.73 7.55 -10.56
N GLY A 138 4.61 7.79 -9.25
CA GLY A 138 3.90 8.94 -8.66
C GLY A 138 2.39 8.76 -8.55
N ASP A 139 1.87 7.55 -8.73
CA ASP A 139 0.46 7.20 -8.52
C ASP A 139 0.10 7.17 -7.02
N VAL A 140 1.10 6.91 -6.17
CA VAL A 140 1.05 6.97 -4.72
C VAL A 140 2.12 7.94 -4.23
N ASP A 141 1.74 8.88 -3.37
CA ASP A 141 2.64 9.89 -2.83
C ASP A 141 3.59 9.32 -1.77
N ILE A 142 3.06 8.48 -0.89
CA ILE A 142 3.81 7.86 0.20
C ILE A 142 3.38 6.39 0.32
N GLY A 143 4.33 5.48 0.26
CA GLY A 143 4.13 4.07 0.54
C GLY A 143 4.49 3.71 1.98
N VAL A 144 3.65 2.96 2.69
CA VAL A 144 3.98 2.28 3.95
C VAL A 144 4.35 0.85 3.61
N VAL A 145 5.63 0.54 3.63
CA VAL A 145 6.20 -0.70 3.09
C VAL A 145 6.98 -1.48 4.13
N GLY A 146 6.96 -2.80 4.02
CA GLY A 146 7.93 -3.66 4.72
C GLY A 146 9.28 -3.62 3.99
N ILE A 147 10.37 -3.31 4.69
CA ILE A 147 11.72 -3.27 4.12
C ILE A 147 12.62 -4.38 4.66
N GLY A 148 13.65 -4.73 3.90
CA GLY A 148 14.66 -5.73 4.27
C GLY A 148 14.57 -7.03 3.48
N ALA A 149 13.48 -7.29 2.75
CA ALA A 149 13.32 -8.48 1.91
C ALA A 149 13.71 -8.26 0.45
N GLN A 150 13.63 -7.02 -0.03
CA GLN A 150 13.93 -6.65 -1.43
C GLN A 150 14.67 -5.31 -1.50
N PRO A 151 15.48 -5.08 -2.54
CA PRO A 151 16.13 -3.78 -2.75
C PRO A 151 15.08 -2.71 -3.06
N THR A 152 15.28 -1.52 -2.51
CA THR A 152 14.46 -0.34 -2.84
C THR A 152 14.74 0.10 -4.29
N PRO A 153 13.71 0.38 -5.12
CA PRO A 153 13.92 0.89 -6.47
C PRO A 153 14.74 2.19 -6.50
N ARG A 154 15.47 2.39 -7.60
CA ARG A 154 16.23 3.64 -7.79
C ARG A 154 15.29 4.85 -7.78
N GLY A 155 15.73 5.94 -7.12
CA GLY A 155 14.96 7.17 -7.01
C GLY A 155 14.00 7.21 -5.81
N ILE A 156 13.68 6.09 -5.20
CA ILE A 156 12.85 6.03 -3.99
C ILE A 156 13.70 6.24 -2.75
N ARG A 157 13.25 7.12 -1.88
CA ARG A 157 13.78 7.27 -0.52
C ARG A 157 12.91 6.50 0.45
N THR A 158 13.54 5.90 1.44
CA THR A 158 12.86 5.20 2.53
C THR A 158 13.33 5.69 3.88
N ARG A 159 12.41 5.67 4.85
CA ARG A 159 12.71 5.97 6.25
C ARG A 159 11.99 4.97 7.14
N VAL A 160 12.74 4.25 7.96
CA VAL A 160 12.19 3.30 8.94
C VAL A 160 11.41 4.06 9.99
N VAL A 161 10.16 3.67 10.20
CA VAL A 161 9.26 4.26 11.21
C VAL A 161 8.90 3.28 12.31
N SER A 162 9.09 1.98 12.07
CA SER A 162 8.88 0.95 13.08
C SER A 162 9.80 -0.25 12.85
N VAL A 163 10.29 -0.81 13.96
CA VAL A 163 10.96 -2.12 14.00
C VAL A 163 10.28 -2.93 15.08
N GLU A 164 9.74 -4.08 14.73
CA GLU A 164 8.98 -4.92 15.63
C GLU A 164 9.47 -6.37 15.54
N PRO A 165 9.70 -7.06 16.69
CA PRO A 165 10.08 -8.46 16.68
C PRO A 165 8.94 -9.34 16.17
N LEU A 166 9.29 -10.34 15.35
CA LEU A 166 8.38 -11.43 15.02
C LEU A 166 8.51 -12.51 16.08
N VAL A 167 7.38 -13.02 16.48
CA VAL A 167 7.24 -14.09 17.45
C VAL A 167 6.40 -15.23 16.87
N ALA A 168 6.46 -16.40 17.50
CA ALA A 168 5.59 -17.52 17.15
C ALA A 168 4.33 -17.47 18.01
N GLY A 169 3.16 -17.40 17.35
CA GLY A 169 1.86 -17.64 17.94
C GLY A 169 1.53 -19.13 17.83
N ILE A 170 1.37 -19.79 18.94
CA ILE A 170 1.29 -21.26 19.04
C ILE A 170 0.05 -21.64 19.84
N GLU A 171 -0.78 -22.54 19.31
CA GLU A 171 -1.92 -23.12 20.04
C GLU A 171 -1.45 -23.71 21.36
N LEU A 172 -2.24 -23.50 22.45
CA LEU A 172 -1.83 -23.80 23.83
C LEU A 172 -1.51 -25.28 24.09
N GLY A 173 -2.11 -26.21 23.33
CA GLY A 173 -1.86 -27.65 23.42
C GLY A 173 -0.59 -28.12 22.71
N HIS A 174 0.05 -27.28 21.93
CA HIS A 174 1.21 -27.67 21.12
C HIS A 174 2.48 -27.85 21.96
N PRO A 175 3.36 -28.85 21.69
CA PRO A 175 4.58 -29.10 22.47
C PRO A 175 5.55 -27.93 22.61
N LEU A 176 5.53 -27.00 21.67
CA LEU A 176 6.37 -25.79 21.72
C LEU A 176 5.74 -24.64 22.52
N ALA A 177 4.46 -24.69 22.87
CA ALA A 177 3.75 -23.62 23.56
C ALA A 177 4.33 -23.27 24.94
N GLY A 178 4.85 -24.29 25.65
CA GLY A 178 5.49 -24.10 26.95
C GLY A 178 6.91 -23.54 26.93
N ARG A 179 7.50 -23.33 25.73
CA ARG A 179 8.86 -22.79 25.62
C ARG A 179 8.87 -21.28 25.71
N LYS A 180 9.88 -20.72 26.37
CA LYS A 180 10.10 -19.24 26.38
C LYS A 180 10.67 -18.73 25.06
N THR A 181 11.46 -19.58 24.40
CA THR A 181 12.12 -19.23 23.11
C THR A 181 12.23 -20.45 22.21
N ILE A 182 12.23 -20.23 20.91
CA ILE A 182 12.55 -21.20 19.87
C ILE A 182 13.55 -20.62 18.88
N ALA A 183 14.26 -21.49 18.17
CA ALA A 183 15.03 -21.11 16.99
C ALA A 183 14.17 -21.27 15.73
N VAL A 184 14.53 -20.59 14.63
CA VAL A 184 13.89 -20.81 13.32
C VAL A 184 13.96 -22.29 12.91
N GLY A 185 15.06 -22.98 13.23
CA GLY A 185 15.24 -24.42 12.97
C GLY A 185 14.22 -25.32 13.65
N ASP A 186 13.65 -24.92 14.79
CA ASP A 186 12.60 -25.67 15.48
C ASP A 186 11.25 -25.69 14.70
N LEU A 187 11.12 -24.84 13.68
CA LEU A 187 9.96 -24.76 12.77
C LEU A 187 10.07 -25.68 11.55
N ARG A 188 11.16 -26.42 11.36
CA ARG A 188 11.48 -27.21 10.15
C ARG A 188 10.34 -28.13 9.72
N ASP A 189 9.84 -28.96 10.62
CA ASP A 189 8.85 -30.00 10.29
C ASP A 189 7.46 -29.65 10.85
N VAL A 190 7.29 -28.45 11.37
CA VAL A 190 6.05 -27.98 11.97
C VAL A 190 5.17 -27.33 10.91
N PRO A 191 3.86 -27.63 10.88
CA PRO A 191 2.92 -26.91 10.03
C PRO A 191 2.88 -25.43 10.39
N LEU A 192 2.94 -24.54 9.39
CA LEU A 192 2.86 -23.09 9.58
C LEU A 192 1.61 -22.53 8.92
N VAL A 193 1.01 -21.53 9.55
CA VAL A 193 -0.02 -20.68 8.98
C VAL A 193 0.59 -19.31 8.70
N THR A 194 0.36 -18.77 7.53
CA THR A 194 1.06 -17.55 7.11
C THR A 194 0.22 -16.71 6.15
N LEU A 195 0.66 -15.50 5.89
CA LEU A 195 0.10 -14.66 4.84
C LEU A 195 0.41 -15.21 3.44
N THR A 196 -0.36 -14.80 2.46
CA THR A 196 -0.16 -15.14 1.04
C THR A 196 1.21 -14.69 0.54
N ARG A 197 1.67 -15.31 -0.55
CA ARG A 197 2.93 -14.93 -1.23
C ARG A 197 2.86 -13.46 -1.66
N GLY A 198 4.01 -12.78 -1.60
CA GLY A 198 4.11 -11.32 -1.85
C GLY A 198 3.97 -10.47 -0.59
N SER A 199 3.54 -11.03 0.54
CA SER A 199 3.61 -10.37 1.84
C SER A 199 5.06 -10.29 2.34
N GLY A 200 5.45 -9.12 2.87
CA GLY A 200 6.77 -8.92 3.46
C GLY A 200 7.06 -9.85 4.64
N LEU A 201 6.05 -10.15 5.47
CA LEU A 201 6.19 -11.11 6.59
C LEU A 201 6.47 -12.52 6.11
N ARG A 202 5.78 -12.97 5.06
CA ARG A 202 6.03 -14.26 4.43
C ARG A 202 7.47 -14.35 3.90
N THR A 203 7.93 -13.30 3.25
CA THR A 203 9.29 -13.23 2.71
C THR A 203 10.35 -13.30 3.81
N VAL A 204 10.15 -12.63 4.94
CA VAL A 204 11.07 -12.70 6.10
C VAL A 204 11.15 -14.12 6.63
N LEU A 205 10.02 -14.82 6.81
CA LEU A 205 9.95 -16.20 7.28
C LEU A 205 10.66 -17.15 6.30
N GLU A 206 10.36 -17.06 5.01
CA GLU A 206 10.96 -17.94 3.98
C GLU A 206 12.47 -17.73 3.84
N ASN A 207 12.94 -16.48 3.93
CA ASN A 207 14.38 -16.20 3.91
C ASN A 207 15.09 -16.75 5.13
N ALA A 208 14.50 -16.64 6.32
CA ALA A 208 15.06 -17.17 7.56
C ALA A 208 15.09 -18.70 7.54
N ALA A 209 14.04 -19.35 7.05
CA ALA A 209 13.99 -20.80 6.90
C ALA A 209 15.04 -21.30 5.89
N ARG A 210 15.17 -20.63 4.73
CA ARG A 210 16.19 -20.93 3.73
C ARG A 210 17.61 -20.82 4.30
N ALA A 211 17.88 -19.75 5.06
CA ALA A 211 19.16 -19.57 5.75
C ALA A 211 19.43 -20.66 6.80
N ALA A 212 18.36 -21.21 7.42
CA ALA A 212 18.44 -22.36 8.33
C ALA A 212 18.43 -23.73 7.61
N GLY A 213 18.46 -23.76 6.27
CA GLY A 213 18.58 -24.95 5.45
C GLY A 213 17.29 -25.76 5.31
N PHE A 214 16.11 -25.12 5.29
CA PHE A 214 14.84 -25.78 5.02
C PHE A 214 13.83 -24.89 4.32
N SER A 215 12.77 -25.49 3.77
CA SER A 215 11.59 -24.80 3.24
C SER A 215 10.44 -24.94 4.24
N PRO A 216 9.73 -23.86 4.57
CA PRO A 216 8.61 -23.92 5.50
C PRO A 216 7.49 -24.83 4.97
N ARG A 217 6.94 -25.70 5.85
CA ARG A 217 5.75 -26.48 5.55
C ARG A 217 4.52 -25.63 5.82
N ILE A 218 3.91 -25.09 4.78
CA ILE A 218 2.72 -24.26 4.92
C ILE A 218 1.49 -25.14 4.90
N ALA A 219 0.73 -25.10 6.00
CA ALA A 219 -0.55 -25.78 6.15
C ALA A 219 -1.71 -24.94 5.65
N ALA A 220 -1.65 -23.61 5.86
CA ALA A 220 -2.66 -22.68 5.38
C ALA A 220 -2.08 -21.30 5.05
N GLU A 221 -2.70 -20.62 4.09
CA GLU A 221 -2.40 -19.23 3.72
C GLU A 221 -3.67 -18.39 3.86
N ALA A 222 -3.54 -17.19 4.41
CA ALA A 222 -4.65 -16.23 4.55
C ALA A 222 -4.25 -14.84 4.02
N GLY A 223 -5.26 -14.03 3.70
CA GLY A 223 -5.07 -12.69 3.12
C GLY A 223 -4.73 -11.60 4.14
N ASP A 224 -5.04 -11.83 5.42
CA ASP A 224 -4.88 -10.88 6.51
C ASP A 224 -4.36 -11.54 7.79
N LEU A 225 -3.94 -10.71 8.75
CA LEU A 225 -3.35 -11.19 10.02
C LEU A 225 -4.38 -11.85 10.92
N ASP A 226 -5.61 -11.36 10.96
CA ASP A 226 -6.67 -11.86 11.85
C ASP A 226 -7.05 -13.30 11.48
N ALA A 227 -7.15 -13.58 10.18
CA ALA A 227 -7.37 -14.92 9.68
C ALA A 227 -6.19 -15.85 9.97
N VAL A 228 -4.93 -15.39 9.86
CA VAL A 228 -3.75 -16.19 10.23
C VAL A 228 -3.78 -16.54 11.72
N VAL A 229 -4.11 -15.58 12.58
CA VAL A 229 -4.22 -15.76 14.04
C VAL A 229 -5.32 -16.75 14.38
N ALA A 230 -6.52 -16.57 13.80
CA ALA A 230 -7.65 -17.47 14.03
C ALA A 230 -7.32 -18.93 13.64
N LEU A 231 -6.71 -19.13 12.46
CA LEU A 231 -6.31 -20.47 12.01
C LEU A 231 -5.22 -21.10 12.90
N ALA A 232 -4.31 -20.29 13.41
CA ALA A 232 -3.28 -20.76 14.34
C ALA A 232 -3.87 -21.13 15.72
N ALA A 233 -4.86 -20.38 16.21
CA ALA A 233 -5.57 -20.67 17.45
C ALA A 233 -6.35 -21.99 17.37
N GLU A 234 -6.85 -22.36 16.21
CA GLU A 234 -7.51 -23.65 15.93
C GLU A 234 -6.51 -24.81 15.67
N GLY A 235 -5.19 -24.57 15.87
CA GLY A 235 -4.17 -25.60 15.77
C GLY A 235 -3.78 -26.05 14.36
N LEU A 236 -4.15 -25.28 13.30
CA LEU A 236 -3.74 -25.62 11.93
C LEU A 236 -2.22 -25.52 11.72
N GLY A 237 -1.54 -24.76 12.56
CA GLY A 237 -0.09 -24.60 12.51
C GLY A 237 0.37 -23.38 13.33
N ILE A 238 1.70 -23.19 13.38
CA ILE A 238 2.29 -22.05 14.08
C ILE A 238 2.25 -20.81 13.19
N ALA A 239 1.82 -19.67 13.73
CA ALA A 239 1.91 -18.37 13.06
C ALA A 239 3.22 -17.64 13.46
N VAL A 240 3.92 -17.04 12.48
CA VAL A 240 5.09 -16.16 12.74
C VAL A 240 4.70 -14.75 12.37
N LEU A 241 4.39 -13.95 13.39
CA LEU A 241 3.76 -12.64 13.24
C LEU A 241 4.41 -11.58 14.14
N PRO A 242 4.17 -10.28 13.87
CA PRO A 242 4.48 -9.21 14.81
C PRO A 242 3.80 -9.46 16.16
N ARG A 243 4.50 -9.13 17.25
CA ARG A 243 3.96 -9.32 18.61
C ARG A 243 2.60 -8.62 18.81
N SER A 244 2.46 -7.44 18.23
CA SER A 244 1.22 -6.63 18.29
C SER A 244 0.00 -7.30 17.64
N ALA A 245 0.21 -8.24 16.71
CA ALA A 245 -0.87 -8.96 16.05
C ALA A 245 -1.41 -10.14 16.87
N LEU A 246 -0.81 -10.47 18.03
CA LEU A 246 -1.13 -11.65 18.84
C LEU A 246 -1.72 -11.28 20.21
N ASP A 247 -2.08 -10.02 20.43
CA ASP A 247 -2.61 -9.58 21.72
C ASP A 247 -4.07 -10.04 21.90
N GLY A 248 -4.31 -10.95 22.84
CA GLY A 248 -5.63 -11.36 23.29
C GLY A 248 -6.19 -12.67 22.72
N ASP A 249 -5.48 -13.38 21.86
CA ASP A 249 -6.07 -14.44 21.01
C ASP A 249 -5.91 -15.90 21.49
N GLY A 250 -5.62 -16.12 22.76
CA GLY A 250 -5.55 -17.49 23.31
C GLY A 250 -4.34 -18.33 22.83
N LEU A 251 -3.39 -17.70 22.13
CA LEU A 251 -2.16 -18.31 21.67
C LEU A 251 -1.03 -18.15 22.69
N ALA A 252 -0.19 -19.16 22.83
CA ALA A 252 1.10 -19.03 23.49
C ALA A 252 2.05 -18.21 22.60
N ILE A 253 2.62 -17.15 23.17
CA ILE A 253 3.55 -16.28 22.46
C ILE A 253 4.97 -16.67 22.80
N VAL A 254 5.68 -17.21 21.81
CA VAL A 254 7.03 -17.74 21.97
C VAL A 254 8.02 -16.92 21.16
N ARG A 255 9.07 -16.42 21.81
CA ARG A 255 10.09 -15.59 21.12
C ARG A 255 10.94 -16.42 20.16
N ILE A 256 11.21 -15.88 18.98
CA ILE A 256 12.16 -16.46 18.02
C ILE A 256 13.52 -15.76 18.20
N THR A 257 14.57 -16.53 18.49
CA THR A 257 15.86 -15.97 18.94
C THR A 257 17.05 -16.28 18.03
N ARG A 258 16.99 -17.29 17.16
CA ARG A 258 18.11 -17.71 16.30
C ARG A 258 17.64 -18.06 14.88
N PRO A 259 17.76 -17.12 13.92
CA PRO A 259 18.02 -15.68 14.14
C PRO A 259 16.81 -14.98 14.77
N ARG A 260 17.01 -13.81 15.34
CA ARG A 260 15.91 -12.90 15.70
C ARG A 260 15.28 -12.37 14.42
N LEU A 261 13.98 -12.53 14.29
CA LEU A 261 13.23 -12.03 13.15
C LEU A 261 12.58 -10.71 13.49
N GLU A 262 12.57 -9.79 12.54
CA GLU A 262 12.01 -8.45 12.73
C GLU A 262 11.20 -8.04 11.49
N ARG A 263 10.05 -7.41 11.73
CA ARG A 263 9.35 -6.60 10.74
C ARG A 263 9.90 -5.18 10.82
N ARG A 264 10.40 -4.67 9.72
CA ARG A 264 10.80 -3.27 9.59
C ARG A 264 9.83 -2.56 8.67
N THR A 265 9.08 -1.60 9.18
CA THR A 265 8.15 -0.78 8.40
C THR A 265 8.81 0.56 8.10
N ALA A 266 8.70 1.01 6.86
CA ALA A 266 9.23 2.28 6.42
C ALA A 266 8.20 3.07 5.63
N LEU A 267 8.31 4.39 5.69
CA LEU A 267 7.72 5.27 4.68
C LEU A 267 8.65 5.26 3.46
N ALA A 268 8.05 5.13 2.27
CA ALA A 268 8.74 5.18 0.98
C ALA A 268 8.14 6.30 0.13
N TRP A 269 8.97 7.10 -0.53
CA TRP A 269 8.49 8.19 -1.38
C TRP A 269 9.47 8.50 -2.51
N ASN A 270 8.95 9.09 -3.59
CA ASN A 270 9.78 9.64 -4.65
C ASN A 270 10.00 11.15 -4.38
N PRO A 271 11.25 11.61 -4.13
CA PRO A 271 11.51 13.04 -3.89
C PRO A 271 11.28 13.91 -5.12
N ALA A 272 11.31 13.34 -6.33
CA ALA A 272 11.06 14.05 -7.57
C ALA A 272 9.54 14.25 -7.76
N GLY A 273 9.10 15.51 -7.76
CA GLY A 273 7.68 15.85 -7.98
C GLY A 273 6.75 15.60 -6.79
N MET A 274 7.29 15.44 -5.57
CA MET A 274 6.50 15.23 -4.36
C MET A 274 5.52 16.39 -4.12
N PRO A 275 4.19 16.09 -3.95
CA PRO A 275 3.19 17.10 -3.64
C PRO A 275 3.44 17.80 -2.30
N PRO A 276 3.01 19.05 -2.14
CA PRO A 276 3.14 19.79 -0.87
C PRO A 276 2.50 19.06 0.33
N ALA A 277 1.32 18.45 0.13
CA ALA A 277 0.63 17.67 1.15
C ALA A 277 1.47 16.47 1.64
N ALA A 278 2.11 15.74 0.71
CA ALA A 278 2.98 14.61 1.06
C ALA A 278 4.24 15.07 1.80
N ARG A 279 4.83 16.20 1.39
CA ARG A 279 5.99 16.78 2.07
C ARG A 279 5.64 17.22 3.48
N ALA A 280 4.50 17.90 3.66
CA ALA A 280 4.00 18.30 4.96
C ALA A 280 3.74 17.07 5.86
N PHE A 281 3.13 16.02 5.33
CA PHE A 281 2.91 14.79 6.09
C PHE A 281 4.23 14.12 6.50
N LEU A 282 5.24 14.05 5.63
CA LEU A 282 6.54 13.48 6.00
C LEU A 282 7.21 14.26 7.14
N THR A 283 7.15 15.61 7.11
CA THR A 283 7.67 16.44 8.21
C THR A 283 6.89 16.19 9.50
N PHE A 284 5.56 16.16 9.42
CA PHE A 284 4.68 15.89 10.54
C PHE A 284 4.92 14.48 11.14
N ALA A 285 5.08 13.49 10.28
CA ALA A 285 5.37 12.11 10.66
C ALA A 285 6.72 11.97 11.36
N ASP A 286 7.74 12.76 10.97
CA ASP A 286 9.05 12.77 11.61
C ASP A 286 8.97 13.09 13.10
N GLU A 287 8.21 14.11 13.45
CA GLU A 287 8.03 14.53 14.83
C GLU A 287 7.32 13.46 15.68
N ARG A 288 6.41 12.69 15.06
CA ARG A 288 5.58 11.70 15.74
C ARG A 288 6.22 10.31 15.84
N PHE A 289 6.97 9.89 14.81
CA PHE A 289 7.65 8.59 14.80
C PHE A 289 9.03 8.64 15.49
N SER A 290 9.70 9.82 15.54
CA SER A 290 10.98 9.98 16.23
C SER A 290 10.86 9.99 17.76
N SER A 291 9.69 10.31 18.32
CA SER A 291 9.51 10.51 19.76
C SER A 291 9.31 9.23 20.56
N ARG A 292 9.29 8.03 19.94
CA ARG A 292 9.14 6.75 20.64
C ARG A 292 9.88 5.62 19.91
N THR A 293 11.20 5.57 20.08
CA THR A 293 11.90 4.28 20.01
C THR A 293 11.47 3.49 21.25
N PRO A 294 10.83 2.32 21.17
CA PRO A 294 10.57 1.52 22.36
C PRO A 294 11.93 1.10 22.91
N GLU A 295 12.18 1.40 24.20
CA GLU A 295 13.25 0.78 24.94
C GLU A 295 13.15 -0.75 24.76
N ALA A 296 14.29 -1.32 24.40
CA ALA A 296 14.47 -2.76 24.32
C ALA A 296 14.26 -3.36 25.75
N ILE A 297 13.16 -4.08 25.94
CA ILE A 297 12.96 -4.99 27.08
C ILE A 297 13.25 -6.43 26.63
#